data_f89b2eb6ddf199332cfcacdcf1ab7a84
#
_entry.id   f89b2eb6ddf199332cfcacdcf1ab7a84
#
_cell.length_a   1.000
_cell.length_b   1.000
_cell.length_c   1.000
_cell.angle_alpha   90.00
_cell.angle_beta   90.00
_cell.angle_gamma   90.00
#
_symmetry.space_group_name_H-M   'P 1'
#
loop_
_entity.id
_entity.type
_entity.pdbx_description
1 polymer ?
#
loop_
_entity_poly.entity_id
_entity_poly.type
_entity_poly.pdbx_seq_one_letter_code
_entity_poly.pdbx_strand_id
1 'polypeptide(L)'
;MKIKIRDIPTFYKILFPSIAITLMVTLTSTIFTYNKASEIILKKTVRQSQETVRQMSENYENFMQGIYDKINYIAYSATTQEELCYGEKGVYEEGYFSRERELKRQMVRLFNSFYVDDLQIYAKNGKDYYFSVKQEVKKPEKEEIAKMIQQATDAMGGIVCINDLKHSGHLQIVKEVRDNLKMSPIGTIRLSINSDALEQIRKNVNFASEGAVLILDEKNQIVQGQASELSKKADQLFQATEGEFEYQMQKKKYQVVYRVSDTTKWKVIGIIPLREISADLLPIQKQMIKTLMIGIFISSILSFLLSYVIVRPIRATVLAMHRFSEGDFEVRLSEERKDEFGEMNRVFNETTRK
;
A
#
# COMPACT_ATOMS: atom_id res chain seq x y z
N MET A 1 10.60 -3.16 58.86
CA MET A 1 11.99 -3.63 58.95
C MET A 1 12.74 -3.11 57.73
N LYS A 2 13.61 -2.09 57.86
CA LYS A 2 14.38 -1.57 56.73
C LYS A 2 15.63 -2.47 56.56
N ILE A 3 15.57 -3.37 55.57
CA ILE A 3 16.74 -4.16 55.17
C ILE A 3 17.76 -3.15 54.61
N LYS A 4 18.92 -3.01 55.34
CA LYS A 4 20.01 -2.19 54.82
C LYS A 4 20.75 -3.00 53.75
N ILE A 5 21.06 -2.39 52.60
CA ILE A 5 21.83 -3.02 51.50
C ILE A 5 23.09 -3.72 52.03
N ARG A 6 23.63 -3.21 53.12
CA ARG A 6 24.84 -3.75 53.79
C ARG A 6 24.63 -5.19 54.31
N ASP A 7 23.43 -5.55 54.68
CA ASP A 7 23.13 -6.82 55.36
C ASP A 7 22.74 -7.95 54.37
N ILE A 8 22.68 -7.64 53.05
CA ILE A 8 22.39 -8.60 51.98
C ILE A 8 23.67 -9.46 51.73
N PRO A 9 23.54 -10.81 51.55
CA PRO A 9 24.68 -11.63 51.14
C PRO A 9 25.33 -11.15 49.88
N THR A 10 26.68 -11.23 49.82
CA THR A 10 27.51 -10.73 48.71
C THR A 10 27.11 -11.32 47.36
N PHE A 11 26.59 -12.57 47.34
CA PHE A 11 26.01 -13.20 46.15
C PHE A 11 24.94 -12.32 45.51
N TYR A 12 23.96 -11.89 46.30
CA TYR A 12 22.87 -11.06 45.77
C TYR A 12 23.31 -9.64 45.40
N LYS A 13 24.37 -9.12 46.07
CA LYS A 13 24.95 -7.83 45.73
C LYS A 13 25.62 -7.81 44.36
N ILE A 14 26.04 -8.95 43.84
CA ILE A 14 26.59 -9.10 42.49
C ILE A 14 25.48 -9.46 41.50
N LEU A 15 24.60 -10.39 41.87
CA LEU A 15 23.54 -10.91 40.98
C LEU A 15 22.55 -9.83 40.57
N PHE A 16 22.00 -9.08 41.52
CA PHE A 16 20.97 -8.08 41.21
C PHE A 16 21.45 -6.93 40.31
N PRO A 17 22.61 -6.28 40.57
CA PRO A 17 23.08 -5.24 39.68
C PRO A 17 23.44 -5.75 38.28
N SER A 18 24.02 -6.94 38.14
CA SER A 18 24.38 -7.49 36.84
C SER A 18 23.13 -7.79 36.00
N ILE A 19 22.07 -8.36 36.59
CA ILE A 19 20.78 -8.55 35.92
C ILE A 19 20.13 -7.20 35.59
N ALA A 20 20.16 -6.25 36.52
CA ALA A 20 19.58 -4.91 36.29
C ALA A 20 20.26 -4.16 35.16
N ILE A 21 21.60 -4.20 35.09
CA ILE A 21 22.37 -3.59 33.98
C ILE A 21 22.03 -4.28 32.67
N THR A 22 22.01 -5.61 32.61
CA THR A 22 21.67 -6.37 31.41
C THR A 22 20.26 -6.04 30.94
N LEU A 23 19.30 -6.00 31.87
CA LEU A 23 17.90 -5.61 31.57
C LEU A 23 17.82 -4.19 31.02
N MET A 24 18.51 -3.24 31.65
CA MET A 24 18.52 -1.84 31.22
C MET A 24 19.07 -1.69 29.81
N VAL A 25 20.23 -2.28 29.52
CA VAL A 25 20.88 -2.22 28.21
C VAL A 25 20.03 -2.91 27.13
N THR A 26 19.54 -4.14 27.41
CA THR A 26 18.72 -4.87 26.43
C THR A 26 17.38 -4.17 26.21
N LEU A 27 16.72 -3.63 27.21
CA LEU A 27 15.46 -2.91 27.08
C LEU A 27 15.64 -1.64 26.23
N THR A 28 16.68 -0.85 26.53
CA THR A 28 16.98 0.38 25.77
C THR A 28 17.28 0.06 24.30
N SER A 29 18.13 -0.94 24.05
CA SER A 29 18.44 -1.41 22.70
C SER A 29 17.21 -1.93 21.97
N THR A 30 16.33 -2.66 22.68
CA THR A 30 15.07 -3.19 22.14
C THR A 30 14.14 -2.07 21.70
N ILE A 31 13.91 -1.07 22.55
CA ILE A 31 13.04 0.09 22.21
C ILE A 31 13.59 0.85 21.00
N PHE A 32 14.91 1.11 21.01
CA PHE A 32 15.55 1.81 19.90
C PHE A 32 15.40 1.04 18.56
N THR A 33 15.70 -0.26 18.59
CA THR A 33 15.59 -1.13 17.41
C THR A 33 14.15 -1.22 16.91
N TYR A 34 13.18 -1.34 17.82
CA TYR A 34 11.76 -1.37 17.45
C TYR A 34 11.32 -0.09 16.76
N ASN A 35 11.64 1.07 17.35
CA ASN A 35 11.27 2.36 16.76
C ASN A 35 11.91 2.55 15.37
N LYS A 36 13.19 2.16 15.23
CA LYS A 36 13.91 2.26 13.95
C LYS A 36 13.36 1.29 12.91
N ALA A 37 13.05 0.06 13.29
CA ALA A 37 12.42 -0.92 12.41
C ALA A 37 11.01 -0.47 11.96
N SER A 38 10.22 0.08 12.87
CA SER A 38 8.89 0.62 12.58
C SER A 38 8.97 1.76 11.55
N GLU A 39 9.89 2.70 11.73
CA GLU A 39 10.11 3.81 10.78
C GLU A 39 10.51 3.30 9.39
N ILE A 40 11.44 2.33 9.34
CA ILE A 40 11.93 1.77 8.07
C ILE A 40 10.81 1.01 7.35
N ILE A 41 10.05 0.18 8.06
CA ILE A 41 8.94 -0.59 7.48
C ILE A 41 7.86 0.35 6.96
N LEU A 42 7.47 1.35 7.75
CA LEU A 42 6.49 2.35 7.31
C LEU A 42 6.94 3.04 6.01
N LYS A 43 8.15 3.59 5.99
CA LYS A 43 8.71 4.25 4.79
C LYS A 43 8.78 3.31 3.59
N LYS A 44 9.18 2.06 3.80
CA LYS A 44 9.25 1.05 2.73
C LYS A 44 7.86 0.74 2.18
N THR A 45 6.87 0.51 3.05
CA THR A 45 5.49 0.19 2.66
C THR A 45 4.86 1.36 1.91
N VAL A 46 5.03 2.58 2.40
CA VAL A 46 4.53 3.78 1.73
C VAL A 46 5.15 3.92 0.34
N ARG A 47 6.47 3.80 0.22
CA ARG A 47 7.16 3.88 -1.07
C ARG A 47 6.71 2.78 -2.06
N GLN A 48 6.55 1.54 -1.60
CA GLN A 48 6.03 0.45 -2.43
C GLN A 48 4.60 0.75 -2.88
N SER A 49 3.76 1.27 -2.01
CA SER A 49 2.39 1.62 -2.33
C SER A 49 2.28 2.80 -3.28
N GLN A 50 3.14 3.81 -3.16
CA GLN A 50 3.24 4.90 -4.14
C GLN A 50 3.60 4.37 -5.53
N GLU A 51 4.59 3.48 -5.61
CA GLU A 51 4.99 2.86 -6.88
C GLU A 51 3.85 2.02 -7.48
N THR A 52 3.12 1.28 -6.63
CA THR A 52 1.96 0.50 -7.06
C THR A 52 0.83 1.41 -7.58
N VAL A 53 0.53 2.50 -6.88
CA VAL A 53 -0.47 3.49 -7.30
C VAL A 53 -0.05 4.16 -8.61
N ARG A 54 1.25 4.45 -8.78
CA ARG A 54 1.80 4.98 -10.03
C ARG A 54 1.58 4.03 -11.20
N GLN A 55 1.95 2.75 -11.05
CA GLN A 55 1.74 1.72 -12.07
C GLN A 55 0.25 1.55 -12.41
N MET A 56 -0.62 1.59 -11.40
CA MET A 56 -2.07 1.55 -11.65
C MET A 56 -2.53 2.77 -12.45
N SER A 57 -2.10 3.96 -12.09
CA SER A 57 -2.43 5.18 -12.83
C SER A 57 -1.99 5.09 -14.29
N GLU A 58 -0.76 4.65 -14.54
CA GLU A 58 -0.22 4.44 -15.89
C GLU A 58 -1.02 3.37 -16.68
N ASN A 59 -1.44 2.28 -16.03
CA ASN A 59 -2.26 1.26 -16.66
C ASN A 59 -3.63 1.80 -17.08
N TYR A 60 -4.27 2.62 -16.23
CA TYR A 60 -5.54 3.29 -16.57
C TYR A 60 -5.36 4.31 -17.68
N GLU A 61 -4.29 5.12 -17.64
CA GLU A 61 -3.97 6.06 -18.71
C GLU A 61 -3.79 5.36 -20.05
N ASN A 62 -2.97 4.31 -20.10
CA ASN A 62 -2.71 3.53 -21.31
C ASN A 62 -4.00 2.87 -21.84
N PHE A 63 -4.84 2.36 -20.95
CA PHE A 63 -6.13 1.79 -21.34
C PHE A 63 -7.03 2.86 -21.96
N MET A 64 -7.19 4.01 -21.30
CA MET A 64 -8.04 5.10 -21.79
C MET A 64 -7.48 5.69 -23.08
N GLN A 65 -6.16 5.88 -23.18
CA GLN A 65 -5.52 6.34 -24.40
C GLN A 65 -5.77 5.39 -25.57
N GLY A 66 -5.64 4.08 -25.36
CA GLY A 66 -5.95 3.07 -26.36
C GLY A 66 -7.42 3.13 -26.84
N ILE A 67 -8.36 3.46 -25.95
CA ILE A 67 -9.75 3.70 -26.33
C ILE A 67 -9.92 5.00 -27.13
N TYR A 68 -9.27 6.07 -26.69
CA TYR A 68 -9.32 7.37 -27.38
C TYR A 68 -8.72 7.30 -28.80
N ASP A 69 -7.63 6.59 -28.98
CA ASP A 69 -7.00 6.38 -30.27
C ASP A 69 -7.93 5.62 -31.24
N LYS A 70 -8.63 4.61 -30.75
CA LYS A 70 -9.60 3.85 -31.54
C LYS A 70 -10.81 4.69 -31.94
N ILE A 71 -11.35 5.48 -31.02
CA ILE A 71 -12.47 6.41 -31.32
C ILE A 71 -12.03 7.46 -32.36
N ASN A 72 -10.83 8.03 -32.19
CA ASN A 72 -10.27 8.97 -33.14
C ASN A 72 -10.08 8.34 -34.53
N TYR A 73 -9.55 7.11 -34.57
CA TYR A 73 -9.41 6.39 -35.82
C TYR A 73 -10.75 6.23 -36.55
N ILE A 74 -11.81 5.82 -35.84
CA ILE A 74 -13.16 5.73 -36.43
C ILE A 74 -13.63 7.11 -36.88
N ALA A 75 -13.55 8.13 -36.04
CA ALA A 75 -14.05 9.46 -36.31
C ALA A 75 -13.45 10.10 -37.58
N TYR A 76 -12.14 9.87 -37.80
CA TYR A 76 -11.38 10.46 -38.91
C TYR A 76 -11.23 9.52 -40.13
N SER A 77 -11.73 8.26 -40.07
CA SER A 77 -11.63 7.33 -41.18
C SER A 77 -12.43 7.81 -42.38
N ALA A 78 -11.91 7.62 -43.60
CA ALA A 78 -12.60 7.97 -44.83
C ALA A 78 -14.01 7.33 -44.90
N THR A 79 -14.11 6.06 -44.52
CA THR A 79 -15.40 5.32 -44.52
C THR A 79 -16.43 6.00 -43.62
N THR A 80 -16.07 6.42 -42.40
CA THR A 80 -16.98 7.12 -41.49
C THR A 80 -17.34 8.50 -42.04
N GLN A 81 -16.37 9.24 -42.54
CA GLN A 81 -16.59 10.57 -43.11
C GLN A 81 -17.52 10.52 -44.32
N GLU A 82 -17.28 9.61 -45.27
CA GLU A 82 -18.16 9.43 -46.44
C GLU A 82 -19.58 9.01 -46.05
N GLU A 83 -19.72 8.03 -45.15
CA GLU A 83 -21.01 7.52 -44.73
C GLU A 83 -21.87 8.56 -43.99
N LEU A 84 -21.24 9.36 -43.10
CA LEU A 84 -21.95 10.38 -42.34
C LEU A 84 -22.23 11.64 -43.16
N CYS A 85 -21.38 11.99 -44.16
CA CYS A 85 -21.62 13.15 -45.01
C CYS A 85 -22.60 12.88 -46.16
N TYR A 86 -22.58 11.67 -46.77
CA TYR A 86 -23.30 11.37 -47.98
C TYR A 86 -24.55 10.46 -47.77
N GLY A 87 -24.76 9.95 -46.55
CA GLY A 87 -25.84 9.02 -46.23
C GLY A 87 -27.26 9.56 -46.47
N GLU A 88 -27.44 10.86 -46.71
CA GLU A 88 -28.76 11.44 -47.09
C GLU A 88 -29.14 11.22 -48.57
N LYS A 89 -28.15 11.00 -49.43
CA LYS A 89 -28.39 10.81 -50.86
C LYS A 89 -28.73 9.34 -51.14
N GLY A 90 -29.99 9.02 -50.97
CA GLY A 90 -30.69 7.88 -51.52
C GLY A 90 -30.10 6.48 -51.35
N VAL A 91 -30.91 5.59 -50.80
CA VAL A 91 -30.72 4.12 -50.71
C VAL A 91 -30.37 3.47 -52.05
N TYR A 92 -30.42 4.22 -53.16
CA TYR A 92 -30.24 3.76 -54.54
C TYR A 92 -28.86 4.10 -55.14
N GLU A 93 -27.92 4.74 -54.38
CA GLU A 93 -26.55 4.95 -54.90
C GLU A 93 -25.73 3.65 -54.89
N GLU A 94 -25.08 3.39 -56.01
CA GLU A 94 -24.12 2.30 -56.17
C GLU A 94 -23.04 2.44 -55.09
N GLY A 95 -22.92 1.42 -54.21
CA GLY A 95 -21.94 1.47 -53.09
C GLY A 95 -22.51 1.76 -51.70
N TYR A 96 -23.75 2.18 -51.55
CA TYR A 96 -24.38 2.45 -50.25
C TYR A 96 -24.23 1.29 -49.24
N PHE A 97 -24.67 0.10 -49.62
CA PHE A 97 -24.57 -1.10 -48.77
C PHE A 97 -23.13 -1.54 -48.52
N SER A 98 -22.22 -1.19 -49.40
CA SER A 98 -20.78 -1.51 -49.21
C SER A 98 -20.14 -0.60 -48.18
N ARG A 99 -20.47 0.70 -48.15
CA ARG A 99 -19.95 1.66 -47.16
C ARG A 99 -20.46 1.35 -45.76
N GLU A 100 -21.75 1.14 -45.58
CA GLU A 100 -22.32 0.74 -44.28
C GLU A 100 -21.71 -0.55 -43.76
N ARG A 101 -21.54 -1.56 -44.63
CA ARG A 101 -20.91 -2.84 -44.25
C ARG A 101 -19.45 -2.64 -43.83
N GLU A 102 -18.71 -1.79 -44.54
CA GLU A 102 -17.32 -1.50 -44.22
C GLU A 102 -17.19 -0.73 -42.91
N LEU A 103 -18.06 0.26 -42.65
CA LEU A 103 -18.11 0.95 -41.35
C LEU A 103 -18.39 -0.05 -40.22
N LYS A 104 -19.36 -0.95 -40.36
CA LYS A 104 -19.61 -1.99 -39.37
C LYS A 104 -18.43 -2.92 -39.16
N ARG A 105 -17.69 -3.29 -40.23
CA ARG A 105 -16.46 -4.09 -40.12
C ARG A 105 -15.38 -3.35 -39.35
N GLN A 106 -15.18 -2.06 -39.59
CA GLN A 106 -14.20 -1.24 -38.85
C GLN A 106 -14.57 -1.19 -37.35
N MET A 107 -15.86 -0.97 -37.04
CA MET A 107 -16.32 -1.00 -35.65
C MET A 107 -16.01 -2.35 -34.99
N VAL A 108 -16.31 -3.47 -35.64
CA VAL A 108 -16.02 -4.82 -35.13
C VAL A 108 -14.52 -5.05 -34.92
N ARG A 109 -13.68 -4.70 -35.90
CA ARG A 109 -12.22 -4.92 -35.85
C ARG A 109 -11.53 -4.15 -34.72
N LEU A 110 -11.95 -2.90 -34.49
CA LEU A 110 -11.33 -2.03 -33.51
C LEU A 110 -11.77 -2.31 -32.09
N PHE A 111 -13.01 -2.80 -31.94
CA PHE A 111 -13.60 -3.10 -30.62
C PHE A 111 -13.86 -4.61 -30.44
N ASN A 112 -13.11 -5.47 -31.10
CA ASN A 112 -13.10 -6.87 -30.75
C ASN A 112 -12.54 -7.01 -29.33
N SER A 113 -13.40 -6.84 -28.33
CA SER A 113 -12.86 -6.85 -27.00
C SER A 113 -13.91 -7.07 -25.91
N PHE A 114 -13.44 -7.79 -24.95
CA PHE A 114 -13.95 -8.02 -23.64
C PHE A 114 -14.37 -6.73 -22.87
N TYR A 115 -13.89 -5.55 -23.32
CA TYR A 115 -13.98 -4.30 -22.55
C TYR A 115 -15.11 -3.38 -23.00
N VAL A 116 -15.58 -3.54 -24.21
CA VAL A 116 -16.60 -2.69 -24.82
C VAL A 116 -17.89 -3.48 -24.97
N ASP A 117 -18.97 -2.95 -24.42
CA ASP A 117 -20.28 -3.58 -24.54
C ASP A 117 -21.02 -3.15 -25.82
N ASP A 118 -20.97 -1.87 -26.13
CA ASP A 118 -21.56 -1.35 -27.35
C ASP A 118 -20.85 -0.11 -27.89
N LEU A 119 -21.00 0.12 -29.19
CA LEU A 119 -20.59 1.32 -29.89
C LEU A 119 -21.76 1.79 -30.73
N GLN A 120 -22.07 3.07 -30.68
CA GLN A 120 -23.12 3.69 -31.46
C GLN A 120 -22.65 4.98 -32.09
N ILE A 121 -23.04 5.22 -33.34
CA ILE A 121 -22.82 6.47 -34.06
C ILE A 121 -24.17 7.07 -34.37
N TYR A 122 -24.42 8.23 -33.80
CA TYR A 122 -25.62 9.05 -34.07
C TYR A 122 -25.24 10.05 -35.18
N ALA A 123 -25.70 9.79 -36.41
CA ALA A 123 -25.42 10.68 -37.54
C ALA A 123 -26.43 11.84 -37.58
N LYS A 124 -25.99 13.02 -38.03
CA LYS A 124 -26.87 14.19 -38.22
C LYS A 124 -27.91 13.98 -39.31
N ASN A 125 -27.66 13.06 -40.23
CA ASN A 125 -28.61 12.67 -41.29
C ASN A 125 -29.78 11.79 -40.79
N GLY A 126 -29.86 11.53 -39.46
CA GLY A 126 -30.93 10.76 -38.84
C GLY A 126 -30.72 9.26 -38.85
N LYS A 127 -29.57 8.76 -39.35
CA LYS A 127 -29.23 7.34 -39.26
C LYS A 127 -28.47 7.06 -37.99
N ASP A 128 -28.71 5.88 -37.43
CA ASP A 128 -27.98 5.35 -36.29
C ASP A 128 -27.22 4.08 -36.69
N TYR A 129 -25.94 4.02 -36.43
CA TYR A 129 -25.15 2.84 -36.64
C TYR A 129 -24.83 2.24 -35.26
N TYR A 130 -25.19 0.98 -35.10
CA TYR A 130 -25.11 0.27 -33.83
C TYR A 130 -24.30 -1.00 -33.97
N PHE A 131 -23.36 -1.19 -33.04
CA PHE A 131 -22.62 -2.42 -32.84
C PHE A 131 -22.63 -2.79 -31.36
N SER A 132 -23.02 -4.02 -31.04
CA SER A 132 -23.01 -4.56 -29.68
C SER A 132 -22.29 -5.91 -29.66
N VAL A 133 -21.49 -6.11 -28.62
CA VAL A 133 -20.85 -7.40 -28.35
C VAL A 133 -21.79 -8.30 -27.54
N LYS A 134 -22.60 -7.70 -26.67
CA LYS A 134 -23.59 -8.41 -25.84
C LYS A 134 -24.99 -8.30 -26.47
N GLN A 135 -25.76 -9.39 -26.46
CA GLN A 135 -27.10 -9.43 -27.05
C GLN A 135 -28.14 -8.54 -26.35
N GLU A 136 -27.92 -8.19 -25.08
CA GLU A 136 -28.88 -7.44 -24.26
C GLU A 136 -28.25 -6.21 -23.62
N VAL A 137 -27.77 -5.23 -24.40
CA VAL A 137 -27.41 -3.93 -23.84
C VAL A 137 -28.66 -3.04 -23.81
N LYS A 138 -29.02 -2.56 -22.63
CA LYS A 138 -30.09 -1.59 -22.46
C LYS A 138 -29.71 -0.30 -23.18
N LYS A 139 -30.42 0.06 -24.23
CA LYS A 139 -30.18 1.33 -24.93
C LYS A 139 -30.51 2.50 -24.00
N PRO A 140 -29.68 3.56 -24.00
CA PRO A 140 -29.98 4.77 -23.23
C PRO A 140 -31.31 5.40 -23.67
N GLU A 141 -31.94 6.11 -22.77
CA GLU A 141 -33.15 6.86 -23.08
C GLU A 141 -32.85 8.07 -24.01
N LYS A 142 -33.81 8.50 -24.78
CA LYS A 142 -33.63 9.62 -25.75
C LYS A 142 -33.10 10.89 -25.09
N GLU A 143 -33.53 11.18 -23.87
CA GLU A 143 -33.05 12.34 -23.11
C GLU A 143 -31.57 12.21 -22.68
N GLU A 144 -31.16 11.01 -22.32
CA GLU A 144 -29.75 10.72 -21.99
C GLU A 144 -28.87 10.86 -23.23
N ILE A 145 -29.32 10.32 -24.37
CA ILE A 145 -28.59 10.47 -25.64
C ILE A 145 -28.46 11.94 -26.00
N ALA A 146 -29.51 12.74 -25.88
CA ALA A 146 -29.47 14.17 -26.17
C ALA A 146 -28.47 14.91 -25.28
N LYS A 147 -28.40 14.58 -23.97
CA LYS A 147 -27.42 15.14 -23.05
C LYS A 147 -25.98 14.75 -23.45
N MET A 148 -25.75 13.50 -23.82
CA MET A 148 -24.43 13.01 -24.26
C MET A 148 -23.96 13.71 -25.54
N ILE A 149 -24.87 13.87 -26.52
CA ILE A 149 -24.59 14.61 -27.76
C ILE A 149 -24.25 16.06 -27.45
N GLN A 150 -25.01 16.72 -26.57
CA GLN A 150 -24.74 18.10 -26.17
C GLN A 150 -23.35 18.24 -25.54
N GLN A 151 -22.96 17.34 -24.61
CA GLN A 151 -21.65 17.35 -23.99
C GLN A 151 -20.52 17.12 -25.01
N ALA A 152 -20.74 16.23 -26.00
CA ALA A 152 -19.78 16.02 -27.09
C ALA A 152 -19.64 17.26 -27.97
N THR A 153 -20.74 17.96 -28.24
CA THR A 153 -20.76 19.21 -29.02
C THR A 153 -20.05 20.34 -28.29
N ASP A 154 -20.27 20.47 -26.98
CA ASP A 154 -19.61 21.47 -26.13
C ASP A 154 -18.07 21.26 -26.08
N ALA A 155 -17.63 20.01 -26.23
CA ALA A 155 -16.22 19.66 -26.31
C ALA A 155 -15.57 19.91 -27.68
N MET A 156 -16.32 20.41 -28.68
CA MET A 156 -15.84 20.83 -30.01
C MET A 156 -14.97 19.77 -30.72
N GLY A 157 -15.38 18.50 -30.68
CA GLY A 157 -14.63 17.39 -31.28
C GLY A 157 -13.61 16.75 -30.33
N GLY A 158 -13.48 17.25 -29.10
CA GLY A 158 -12.79 16.56 -28.01
C GLY A 158 -13.51 15.28 -27.59
N ILE A 159 -12.83 14.46 -26.80
CA ILE A 159 -13.43 13.25 -26.22
C ILE A 159 -13.93 13.59 -24.82
N VAL A 160 -15.15 13.18 -24.50
CA VAL A 160 -15.78 13.35 -23.19
C VAL A 160 -15.97 11.99 -22.56
N CYS A 161 -15.51 11.83 -21.33
CA CYS A 161 -15.75 10.66 -20.50
C CYS A 161 -16.88 10.97 -19.51
N ILE A 162 -17.96 10.19 -19.56
CA ILE A 162 -19.13 10.34 -18.70
C ILE A 162 -19.20 9.13 -17.78
N ASN A 163 -19.07 9.38 -16.48
CA ASN A 163 -19.16 8.34 -15.47
C ASN A 163 -20.64 8.06 -15.14
N ASP A 164 -21.17 6.99 -15.69
CA ASP A 164 -22.53 6.51 -15.44
C ASP A 164 -22.55 5.13 -14.75
N LEU A 165 -21.45 4.80 -14.07
CA LEU A 165 -21.29 3.49 -13.40
C LEU A 165 -22.35 3.20 -12.34
N LYS A 166 -22.90 4.25 -11.70
CA LYS A 166 -23.95 4.08 -10.67
C LYS A 166 -25.31 3.71 -11.24
N HIS A 167 -25.64 4.18 -12.43
CA HIS A 167 -26.97 3.99 -13.04
C HIS A 167 -26.96 2.86 -14.06
N SER A 168 -26.01 2.89 -15.00
CA SER A 168 -25.92 1.91 -16.08
C SER A 168 -24.87 0.81 -15.84
N GLY A 169 -23.94 1.00 -14.90
CA GLY A 169 -22.80 0.12 -14.73
C GLY A 169 -21.69 0.35 -15.77
N HIS A 170 -21.75 1.42 -16.54
CA HIS A 170 -20.87 1.69 -17.66
C HIS A 170 -20.21 3.06 -17.58
N LEU A 171 -19.00 3.13 -18.14
CA LEU A 171 -18.34 4.37 -18.46
C LEU A 171 -18.64 4.71 -19.91
N GLN A 172 -19.20 5.87 -20.17
CA GLN A 172 -19.58 6.31 -21.52
C GLN A 172 -18.49 7.23 -22.07
N ILE A 173 -17.96 6.90 -23.23
CA ILE A 173 -17.02 7.76 -23.96
C ILE A 173 -17.75 8.32 -25.18
N VAL A 174 -17.82 9.64 -25.29
CA VAL A 174 -18.50 10.30 -26.39
C VAL A 174 -17.57 11.27 -27.10
N LYS A 175 -17.74 11.37 -28.43
CA LYS A 175 -16.97 12.26 -29.28
C LYS A 175 -17.84 12.78 -30.42
N GLU A 176 -17.87 14.10 -30.60
CA GLU A 176 -18.44 14.70 -31.79
C GLU A 176 -17.53 14.42 -33.01
N VAL A 177 -18.13 13.89 -34.08
CA VAL A 177 -17.48 13.68 -35.37
C VAL A 177 -17.70 14.90 -36.23
N ARG A 178 -16.61 15.49 -36.70
CA ARG A 178 -16.64 16.66 -37.60
C ARG A 178 -16.16 16.28 -38.99
N ASP A 179 -16.73 16.89 -39.97
CA ASP A 179 -16.27 16.81 -41.36
C ASP A 179 -14.80 17.23 -41.41
N ASN A 180 -13.94 16.43 -42.03
CA ASN A 180 -12.50 16.67 -42.08
C ASN A 180 -12.11 17.92 -42.89
N LEU A 181 -13.00 18.37 -43.80
CA LEU A 181 -12.76 19.54 -44.65
C LEU A 181 -13.48 20.79 -44.15
N LYS A 182 -14.76 20.62 -43.76
CA LYS A 182 -15.64 21.76 -43.43
C LYS A 182 -15.63 22.06 -41.91
N MET A 183 -15.07 21.15 -41.10
CA MET A 183 -15.07 21.22 -39.65
C MET A 183 -16.47 21.32 -39.01
N SER A 184 -17.54 21.12 -39.79
CA SER A 184 -18.92 21.09 -39.32
C SER A 184 -19.24 19.73 -38.67
N PRO A 185 -20.05 19.69 -37.59
CA PRO A 185 -20.43 18.42 -36.97
C PRO A 185 -21.31 17.59 -37.90
N ILE A 186 -20.96 16.31 -38.05
CA ILE A 186 -21.68 15.34 -38.91
C ILE A 186 -22.26 14.17 -38.12
N GLY A 187 -21.86 13.98 -36.86
CA GLY A 187 -22.40 12.94 -36.00
C GLY A 187 -21.74 12.91 -34.62
N THR A 188 -22.13 11.94 -33.82
CA THR A 188 -21.55 11.68 -32.50
C THR A 188 -21.31 10.20 -32.32
N ILE A 189 -20.09 9.83 -31.93
CA ILE A 189 -19.73 8.46 -31.54
C ILE A 189 -19.95 8.35 -30.03
N ARG A 190 -20.61 7.28 -29.60
CA ARG A 190 -20.75 6.86 -28.22
C ARG A 190 -20.19 5.45 -28.06
N LEU A 191 -19.35 5.25 -27.07
CA LEU A 191 -18.81 3.97 -26.69
C LEU A 191 -19.12 3.68 -25.23
N SER A 192 -19.56 2.46 -24.94
CA SER A 192 -19.87 1.99 -23.60
C SER A 192 -18.81 0.99 -23.13
N ILE A 193 -18.12 1.31 -22.04
CA ILE A 193 -17.11 0.46 -21.39
C ILE A 193 -17.72 -0.11 -20.13
N ASN A 194 -17.65 -1.43 -19.94
CA ASN A 194 -18.20 -2.06 -18.75
C ASN A 194 -17.26 -1.92 -17.53
N SER A 195 -17.85 -2.01 -16.34
CA SER A 195 -17.09 -1.93 -15.08
C SER A 195 -16.10 -3.08 -14.90
N ASP A 196 -16.35 -4.24 -15.51
CA ASP A 196 -15.48 -5.42 -15.41
C ASP A 196 -14.12 -5.17 -16.06
N ALA A 197 -14.07 -4.35 -17.12
CA ALA A 197 -12.82 -3.91 -17.75
C ALA A 197 -11.91 -3.16 -16.78
N LEU A 198 -12.51 -2.20 -16.06
CA LEU A 198 -11.80 -1.41 -15.06
C LEU A 198 -11.34 -2.28 -13.88
N GLU A 199 -12.21 -3.21 -13.46
CA GLU A 199 -11.90 -4.16 -12.39
C GLU A 199 -10.73 -5.10 -12.74
N GLN A 200 -10.61 -5.53 -13.99
CA GLN A 200 -9.48 -6.35 -14.43
C GLN A 200 -8.15 -5.59 -14.38
N ILE A 201 -8.14 -4.30 -14.75
CA ILE A 201 -6.94 -3.47 -14.63
C ILE A 201 -6.49 -3.42 -13.17
N ARG A 202 -7.43 -3.27 -12.24
CA ARG A 202 -7.16 -3.28 -10.80
C ARG A 202 -6.62 -4.61 -10.30
N LYS A 203 -7.23 -5.74 -10.71
CA LYS A 203 -6.84 -7.09 -10.25
C LYS A 203 -5.44 -7.49 -10.66
N ASN A 204 -4.93 -6.94 -11.76
CA ASN A 204 -3.59 -7.21 -12.23
C ASN A 204 -2.49 -6.56 -11.37
N VAL A 205 -2.87 -5.74 -10.39
CA VAL A 205 -1.92 -5.06 -9.50
C VAL A 205 -2.21 -5.48 -8.05
N ASN A 206 -1.20 -6.09 -7.41
CA ASN A 206 -1.28 -6.45 -5.99
C ASN A 206 -1.06 -5.19 -5.15
N PHE A 207 -2.11 -4.71 -4.53
CA PHE A 207 -2.04 -3.67 -3.51
C PHE A 207 -2.21 -4.31 -2.12
N ALA A 208 -1.58 -3.77 -1.09
CA ALA A 208 -1.53 -4.27 0.29
C ALA A 208 -2.70 -5.20 0.70
N SER A 209 -2.45 -6.25 1.48
CA SER A 209 -3.39 -7.36 1.73
C SER A 209 -4.75 -6.93 2.32
N GLU A 210 -4.76 -5.91 3.19
CA GLU A 210 -5.97 -5.28 3.75
C GLU A 210 -6.18 -3.86 3.20
N GLY A 211 -5.36 -3.42 2.24
CA GLY A 211 -5.46 -2.11 1.62
C GLY A 211 -6.60 -2.04 0.61
N ALA A 212 -7.10 -0.84 0.40
CA ALA A 212 -8.14 -0.55 -0.59
C ALA A 212 -7.62 0.43 -1.63
N VAL A 213 -8.11 0.28 -2.86
CA VAL A 213 -7.87 1.23 -3.94
C VAL A 213 -9.17 1.94 -4.28
N LEU A 214 -9.11 3.25 -4.36
CA LEU A 214 -10.19 4.14 -4.79
C LEU A 214 -9.75 4.87 -6.05
N ILE A 215 -10.61 4.89 -7.05
CA ILE A 215 -10.39 5.63 -8.29
C ILE A 215 -11.50 6.64 -8.45
N LEU A 216 -11.11 7.89 -8.66
CA LEU A 216 -12.02 8.99 -8.92
C LEU A 216 -11.76 9.54 -10.32
N ASP A 217 -12.83 9.98 -10.98
CA ASP A 217 -12.73 10.72 -12.24
C ASP A 217 -12.33 12.20 -12.01
N GLU A 218 -12.25 12.97 -13.08
CA GLU A 218 -11.95 14.39 -13.05
C GLU A 218 -12.91 15.18 -12.15
N LYS A 219 -14.18 14.77 -12.07
CA LYS A 219 -15.24 15.39 -11.27
C LYS A 219 -15.33 14.82 -9.85
N ASN A 220 -14.34 14.05 -9.41
CA ASN A 220 -14.29 13.37 -8.11
C ASN A 220 -15.41 12.34 -7.88
N GLN A 221 -16.04 11.85 -8.96
CA GLN A 221 -17.02 10.77 -8.86
C GLN A 221 -16.26 9.44 -8.78
N ILE A 222 -16.82 8.50 -8.02
CA ILE A 222 -16.20 7.19 -7.84
C ILE A 222 -16.33 6.39 -9.15
N VAL A 223 -15.21 6.05 -9.73
CA VAL A 223 -15.07 5.10 -10.83
C VAL A 223 -14.96 3.69 -10.29
N GLN A 224 -14.17 3.53 -9.21
CA GLN A 224 -13.97 2.23 -8.58
C GLN A 224 -13.62 2.38 -7.10
N GLY A 225 -14.03 1.40 -6.29
CA GLY A 225 -13.76 1.37 -4.85
C GLY A 225 -14.91 1.92 -4.01
N GLN A 226 -14.69 1.92 -2.67
CA GLN A 226 -15.70 2.32 -1.70
C GLN A 226 -15.06 3.26 -0.67
N ALA A 227 -15.03 4.53 -0.92
CA ALA A 227 -14.57 5.52 0.07
C ALA A 227 -15.21 6.89 -0.20
N SER A 228 -16.51 6.99 0.02
CA SER A 228 -17.29 8.20 -0.23
C SER A 228 -16.83 9.43 0.54
N GLU A 229 -16.15 9.24 1.68
CA GLU A 229 -15.64 10.35 2.50
C GLU A 229 -14.44 11.05 1.82
N LEU A 230 -13.50 10.28 1.25
CA LEU A 230 -12.35 10.84 0.51
C LEU A 230 -12.79 11.49 -0.80
N SER A 231 -13.78 10.92 -1.50
CA SER A 231 -14.35 11.50 -2.71
C SER A 231 -14.95 12.89 -2.46
N LYS A 232 -15.67 13.08 -1.35
CA LYS A 232 -16.29 14.37 -0.99
C LYS A 232 -15.27 15.46 -0.69
N LYS A 233 -14.06 15.10 -0.24
CA LYS A 233 -12.98 16.04 0.12
C LYS A 233 -11.85 16.06 -0.91
N ALA A 234 -12.05 15.45 -2.07
CA ALA A 234 -10.99 15.19 -3.03
C ALA A 234 -10.27 16.46 -3.50
N ASP A 235 -10.99 17.56 -3.74
CA ASP A 235 -10.40 18.82 -4.18
C ASP A 235 -9.49 19.47 -3.12
N GLN A 236 -9.72 19.16 -1.85
CA GLN A 236 -8.87 19.66 -0.76
C GLN A 236 -7.66 18.77 -0.50
N LEU A 237 -7.82 17.45 -0.69
CA LEU A 237 -6.82 16.44 -0.32
C LEU A 237 -5.82 16.14 -1.45
N PHE A 238 -6.25 16.21 -2.72
CA PHE A 238 -5.45 15.76 -3.86
C PHE A 238 -5.08 16.93 -4.79
N GLN A 239 -4.36 17.91 -4.25
CA GLN A 239 -3.98 19.13 -5.00
C GLN A 239 -2.71 18.94 -5.84
N ALA A 240 -1.79 18.08 -5.41
CA ALA A 240 -0.57 17.78 -6.14
C ALA A 240 -0.76 16.59 -7.09
N THR A 241 0.17 16.42 -8.04
CA THR A 241 0.16 15.28 -8.98
C THR A 241 0.32 13.94 -8.27
N GLU A 242 1.08 13.92 -7.17
CA GLU A 242 1.24 12.75 -6.31
C GLU A 242 1.51 13.19 -4.86
N GLY A 243 1.21 12.32 -3.91
CA GLY A 243 1.47 12.60 -2.51
C GLY A 243 1.07 11.49 -1.58
N GLU A 244 1.35 11.74 -0.31
CA GLU A 244 1.01 10.85 0.80
C GLU A 244 0.63 11.65 2.03
N PHE A 245 -0.30 11.11 2.82
CA PHE A 245 -0.67 11.70 4.11
C PHE A 245 -1.37 10.66 4.99
N GLU A 246 -1.34 10.91 6.31
CA GLU A 246 -2.17 10.15 7.23
C GLU A 246 -3.60 10.70 7.24
N TYR A 247 -4.57 9.81 7.21
CA TYR A 247 -5.98 10.15 7.26
C TYR A 247 -6.73 9.27 8.27
N GLN A 248 -7.65 9.88 9.01
CA GLN A 248 -8.46 9.17 9.99
C GLN A 248 -9.90 9.01 9.47
N MET A 249 -10.33 7.76 9.26
CA MET A 249 -11.71 7.39 8.95
C MET A 249 -12.27 6.48 10.04
N GLN A 250 -13.48 6.75 10.52
CA GLN A 250 -14.19 5.92 11.49
C GLN A 250 -13.32 5.52 12.71
N LYS A 251 -12.55 6.46 13.26
CA LYS A 251 -11.60 6.29 14.38
C LYS A 251 -10.40 5.38 14.09
N LYS A 252 -10.21 4.93 12.85
CA LYS A 252 -9.03 4.19 12.41
C LYS A 252 -8.09 5.10 11.62
N LYS A 253 -6.79 4.91 11.78
CA LYS A 253 -5.77 5.65 11.04
C LYS A 253 -5.36 4.88 9.80
N TYR A 254 -5.24 5.59 8.71
CA TYR A 254 -4.83 5.07 7.41
C TYR A 254 -3.69 5.92 6.85
N GLN A 255 -2.78 5.28 6.16
CA GLN A 255 -1.86 5.95 5.26
C GLN A 255 -2.52 6.01 3.89
N VAL A 256 -2.66 7.20 3.34
CA VAL A 256 -3.19 7.44 2.00
C VAL A 256 -2.03 7.82 1.09
N VAL A 257 -1.94 7.15 -0.05
CA VAL A 257 -1.01 7.48 -1.13
C VAL A 257 -1.82 7.72 -2.39
N TYR A 258 -1.46 8.69 -3.21
CA TYR A 258 -2.26 8.99 -4.39
C TYR A 258 -1.42 9.50 -5.56
N ARG A 259 -1.98 9.35 -6.76
CA ARG A 259 -1.50 9.95 -7.99
C ARG A 259 -2.68 10.47 -8.81
N VAL A 260 -2.52 11.66 -9.36
CA VAL A 260 -3.43 12.30 -10.31
C VAL A 260 -2.83 12.15 -11.70
N SER A 261 -3.56 11.55 -12.62
CA SER A 261 -3.17 11.40 -14.01
C SER A 261 -3.11 12.77 -14.71
N ASP A 262 -2.04 13.02 -15.42
CA ASP A 262 -1.88 14.25 -16.20
C ASP A 262 -2.80 14.29 -17.43
N THR A 263 -3.12 13.11 -17.98
CA THR A 263 -3.90 12.95 -19.20
C THR A 263 -5.39 12.92 -18.93
N THR A 264 -5.83 12.02 -18.03
CA THR A 264 -7.24 11.80 -17.75
C THR A 264 -7.78 12.62 -16.58
N LYS A 265 -6.90 13.24 -15.79
CA LYS A 265 -7.19 13.89 -14.50
C LYS A 265 -7.83 12.96 -13.47
N TRP A 266 -7.79 11.66 -13.74
CA TRP A 266 -8.26 10.65 -12.77
C TRP A 266 -7.30 10.57 -11.59
N LYS A 267 -7.87 10.27 -10.42
CA LYS A 267 -7.14 10.14 -9.18
C LYS A 267 -7.15 8.68 -8.76
N VAL A 268 -5.97 8.07 -8.72
CA VAL A 268 -5.77 6.72 -8.18
C VAL A 268 -5.25 6.86 -6.76
N ILE A 269 -5.97 6.31 -5.80
CA ILE A 269 -5.77 6.50 -4.37
C ILE A 269 -5.64 5.15 -3.71
N GLY A 270 -4.51 4.90 -3.06
CA GLY A 270 -4.26 3.73 -2.23
C GLY A 270 -4.50 4.08 -0.76
N ILE A 271 -5.25 3.25 -0.05
CA ILE A 271 -5.63 3.43 1.35
C ILE A 271 -5.13 2.22 2.13
N ILE A 272 -4.19 2.42 3.06
CA ILE A 272 -3.51 1.36 3.80
C ILE A 272 -3.81 1.53 5.28
N PRO A 273 -4.42 0.55 5.95
CA PRO A 273 -4.60 0.63 7.39
C PRO A 273 -3.24 0.63 8.10
N LEU A 274 -2.97 1.61 8.98
CA LEU A 274 -1.70 1.62 9.74
C LEU A 274 -1.54 0.40 10.64
N ARG A 275 -2.64 -0.26 11.01
CA ARG A 275 -2.63 -1.54 11.74
C ARG A 275 -1.96 -2.65 10.95
N GLU A 276 -2.14 -2.71 9.64
CA GLU A 276 -1.50 -3.71 8.78
C GLU A 276 0.01 -3.57 8.81
N ILE A 277 0.50 -2.33 8.71
CA ILE A 277 1.94 -2.03 8.80
C ILE A 277 2.50 -2.47 10.16
N SER A 278 1.72 -2.33 11.24
CA SER A 278 2.12 -2.78 12.57
C SER A 278 2.15 -4.31 12.69
N ALA A 279 1.36 -5.05 11.92
CA ALA A 279 1.37 -6.50 11.92
C ALA A 279 2.70 -7.08 11.40
N ASP A 280 3.33 -6.41 10.45
CA ASP A 280 4.65 -6.79 9.91
C ASP A 280 5.78 -6.67 10.96
N LEU A 281 5.53 -5.95 12.07
CA LEU A 281 6.46 -5.84 13.19
C LEU A 281 6.37 -7.01 14.17
N LEU A 282 5.34 -7.86 14.14
CA LEU A 282 5.16 -8.99 15.07
C LEU A 282 6.35 -9.98 15.07
N PRO A 283 6.93 -10.38 13.93
CA PRO A 283 8.11 -11.23 13.92
C PRO A 283 9.30 -10.59 14.63
N ILE A 284 9.49 -9.28 14.44
CA ILE A 284 10.56 -8.50 15.08
C ILE A 284 10.34 -8.49 16.60
N GLN A 285 9.12 -8.21 17.06
CA GLN A 285 8.79 -8.24 18.49
C GLN A 285 9.08 -9.61 19.13
N LYS A 286 8.68 -10.72 18.47
CA LYS A 286 8.98 -12.08 18.94
C LYS A 286 10.49 -12.34 19.04
N GLN A 287 11.25 -11.90 18.05
CA GLN A 287 12.72 -12.02 18.07
C GLN A 287 13.36 -11.21 19.19
N MET A 288 12.87 -10.01 19.46
CA MET A 288 13.33 -9.15 20.56
C MET A 288 13.10 -9.80 21.92
N ILE A 289 11.92 -10.39 22.14
CA ILE A 289 11.61 -11.13 23.39
C ILE A 289 12.56 -12.32 23.56
N LYS A 290 12.84 -13.08 22.49
CA LYS A 290 13.80 -14.18 22.54
C LYS A 290 15.21 -13.70 22.93
N THR A 291 15.69 -12.61 22.30
CA THR A 291 17.00 -12.02 22.62
C THR A 291 17.08 -11.56 24.07
N LEU A 292 16.01 -10.93 24.59
CA LEU A 292 15.92 -10.53 26.00
C LEU A 292 16.01 -11.74 26.93
N MET A 293 15.29 -12.81 26.67
CA MET A 293 15.33 -14.03 27.48
C MET A 293 16.72 -14.69 27.48
N ILE A 294 17.37 -14.76 26.32
CA ILE A 294 18.74 -15.28 26.19
C ILE A 294 19.71 -14.41 26.99
N GLY A 295 19.59 -13.08 26.90
CA GLY A 295 20.44 -12.14 27.65
C GLY A 295 20.31 -12.32 29.16
N ILE A 296 19.10 -12.44 29.68
CA ILE A 296 18.85 -12.72 31.11
C ILE A 296 19.46 -14.06 31.52
N PHE A 297 19.30 -15.09 30.69
CA PHE A 297 19.84 -16.42 30.97
C PHE A 297 21.38 -16.40 31.05
N ILE A 298 22.05 -15.79 30.05
CA ILE A 298 23.52 -15.65 30.04
C ILE A 298 24.01 -14.82 31.24
N SER A 299 23.33 -13.70 31.54
CA SER A 299 23.68 -12.87 32.70
C SER A 299 23.55 -13.62 34.01
N SER A 300 22.52 -14.46 34.16
CA SER A 300 22.32 -15.28 35.35
C SER A 300 23.45 -16.31 35.53
N ILE A 301 23.82 -16.99 34.43
CA ILE A 301 24.98 -17.94 34.46
C ILE A 301 26.25 -17.23 34.84
N LEU A 302 26.53 -16.09 34.20
CA LEU A 302 27.75 -15.33 34.46
C LEU A 302 27.84 -14.86 35.92
N SER A 303 26.72 -14.36 36.46
CA SER A 303 26.60 -13.94 37.85
C SER A 303 26.82 -15.11 38.82
N PHE A 304 26.30 -16.30 38.49
CA PHE A 304 26.52 -17.50 39.28
C PHE A 304 28.00 -17.89 39.28
N LEU A 305 28.65 -17.89 38.11
CA LEU A 305 30.08 -18.18 37.98
C LEU A 305 30.96 -17.18 38.79
N LEU A 306 30.66 -15.88 38.64
CA LEU A 306 31.38 -14.83 39.41
C LEU A 306 31.20 -15.03 40.92
N SER A 307 30.00 -15.37 41.35
CA SER A 307 29.73 -15.65 42.74
C SER A 307 30.52 -16.87 43.25
N TYR A 308 30.60 -17.92 42.44
CA TYR A 308 31.37 -19.13 42.79
C TYR A 308 32.87 -18.85 42.88
N VAL A 309 33.43 -18.07 41.95
CA VAL A 309 34.85 -17.80 41.87
C VAL A 309 35.32 -16.76 42.92
N ILE A 310 34.49 -15.76 43.23
CA ILE A 310 34.86 -14.64 44.11
C ILE A 310 34.26 -14.74 45.51
N VAL A 311 32.93 -14.96 45.60
CA VAL A 311 32.23 -14.88 46.89
C VAL A 311 32.53 -16.07 47.77
N ARG A 312 32.62 -17.27 47.18
CA ARG A 312 32.85 -18.50 47.95
C ARG A 312 34.22 -18.54 48.68
N PRO A 313 35.34 -18.17 48.01
CA PRO A 313 36.65 -18.04 48.70
C PRO A 313 36.64 -17.01 49.83
N ILE A 314 36.12 -15.82 49.58
CA ILE A 314 36.02 -14.77 50.61
C ILE A 314 35.24 -15.29 51.83
N ARG A 315 34.10 -15.95 51.61
CA ARG A 315 33.31 -16.49 52.71
C ARG A 315 34.02 -17.60 53.48
N ALA A 316 34.80 -18.43 52.78
CA ALA A 316 35.61 -19.45 53.41
C ALA A 316 36.68 -18.84 54.35
N THR A 317 37.36 -17.80 53.89
CA THR A 317 38.36 -17.08 54.70
C THR A 317 37.71 -16.39 55.91
N VAL A 318 36.58 -15.72 55.72
CA VAL A 318 35.83 -15.08 56.84
C VAL A 318 35.39 -16.11 57.88
N LEU A 319 34.90 -17.28 57.45
CA LEU A 319 34.54 -18.38 58.38
C LEU A 319 35.75 -18.94 59.12
N ALA A 320 36.90 -19.10 58.44
CA ALA A 320 38.12 -19.56 59.07
C ALA A 320 38.63 -18.53 60.10
N MET A 321 38.60 -17.23 59.81
CA MET A 321 38.90 -16.17 60.78
C MET A 321 37.99 -16.21 62.01
N HIS A 322 36.71 -16.49 61.83
CA HIS A 322 35.73 -16.56 62.89
C HIS A 322 36.02 -17.77 63.79
N ARG A 323 36.26 -18.94 63.22
CA ARG A 323 36.65 -20.14 63.98
C ARG A 323 37.96 -19.93 64.74
N PHE A 324 38.93 -19.30 64.14
CA PHE A 324 40.21 -18.92 64.81
C PHE A 324 39.96 -18.00 66.02
N SER A 325 39.06 -17.01 65.87
CA SER A 325 38.70 -16.10 66.97
C SER A 325 37.97 -16.79 68.14
N GLU A 326 37.29 -17.90 67.85
CA GLU A 326 36.58 -18.74 68.83
C GLU A 326 37.49 -19.80 69.52
N GLY A 327 38.82 -19.78 69.18
CA GLY A 327 39.82 -20.64 69.82
C GLY A 327 40.16 -21.91 69.04
N ASP A 328 39.64 -22.06 67.81
CA ASP A 328 40.04 -23.18 66.94
C ASP A 328 41.33 -22.77 66.15
N PHE A 329 42.48 -22.99 66.78
CA PHE A 329 43.77 -22.66 66.20
C PHE A 329 44.30 -23.68 65.19
N GLU A 330 43.55 -24.80 64.98
CA GLU A 330 43.88 -25.83 63.97
C GLU A 330 43.27 -25.55 62.60
N VAL A 331 42.39 -24.55 62.48
CA VAL A 331 41.73 -24.22 61.20
C VAL A 331 42.77 -23.84 60.15
N ARG A 332 42.71 -24.46 58.96
CA ARG A 332 43.59 -24.14 57.82
C ARG A 332 42.74 -23.97 56.58
N LEU A 333 43.19 -23.06 55.70
CA LEU A 333 42.65 -22.80 54.39
C LEU A 333 43.48 -23.52 53.31
N SER A 334 42.80 -23.97 52.22
CA SER A 334 43.49 -24.62 51.10
C SER A 334 44.43 -23.66 50.40
N GLU A 335 45.69 -24.08 50.14
CA GLU A 335 46.72 -23.29 49.43
C GLU A 335 46.88 -23.69 47.97
N GLU A 336 45.98 -24.49 47.41
CA GLU A 336 46.07 -24.96 46.02
C GLU A 336 45.90 -23.86 44.98
N ARG A 337 45.26 -22.76 45.36
CA ARG A 337 45.03 -21.62 44.47
C ARG A 337 46.32 -20.81 44.25
N LYS A 338 46.51 -20.34 42.98
CA LYS A 338 47.66 -19.54 42.58
C LYS A 338 47.36 -18.05 42.39
N ASP A 339 46.13 -17.64 42.69
CA ASP A 339 45.65 -16.27 42.60
C ASP A 339 45.72 -15.54 43.94
N GLU A 340 45.20 -14.33 44.02
CA GLU A 340 45.21 -13.46 45.20
C GLU A 340 44.50 -14.13 46.40
N PHE A 341 43.54 -14.99 46.15
CA PHE A 341 42.86 -15.76 47.21
C PHE A 341 43.76 -16.86 47.75
N GLY A 342 44.60 -17.46 46.93
CA GLY A 342 45.63 -18.41 47.36
C GLY A 342 46.71 -17.76 48.21
N GLU A 343 47.11 -16.53 47.84
CA GLU A 343 48.05 -15.74 48.65
C GLU A 343 47.43 -15.37 50.00
N MET A 344 46.18 -14.91 50.03
CA MET A 344 45.42 -14.61 51.24
C MET A 344 45.36 -15.83 52.17
N ASN A 345 45.08 -17.01 51.63
CA ASN A 345 45.02 -18.26 52.40
C ASN A 345 46.39 -18.62 52.99
N ARG A 346 47.50 -18.45 52.26
CA ARG A 346 48.84 -18.69 52.78
C ARG A 346 49.19 -17.75 53.94
N VAL A 347 48.89 -16.44 53.72
CA VAL A 347 49.16 -15.43 54.77
C VAL A 347 48.37 -15.74 56.05
N PHE A 348 47.08 -16.14 55.88
CA PHE A 348 46.24 -16.58 57.02
C PHE A 348 46.84 -17.76 57.72
N ASN A 349 47.26 -18.82 57.00
CA ASN A 349 47.81 -20.04 57.56
C ASN A 349 49.14 -19.78 58.27
N GLU A 350 49.99 -18.88 57.73
CA GLU A 350 51.23 -18.47 58.34
C GLU A 350 51.05 -17.69 59.66
N THR A 351 50.05 -16.79 59.66
CA THR A 351 49.65 -15.98 60.84
C THR A 351 49.09 -16.85 61.99
N THR A 352 48.40 -17.90 61.66
CA THR A 352 47.79 -18.84 62.63
C THR A 352 48.78 -19.93 63.13
N ARG A 353 50.02 -19.98 62.56
CA ARG A 353 51.05 -20.89 62.98
C ARG A 353 51.96 -20.31 64.11
N LYS A 354 51.97 -18.98 64.27
CA LYS A 354 52.70 -18.26 65.33
C LYS A 354 51.84 -18.21 66.62
#